data_83bcd8002b5ac409043fb6926442130e
#
_entry.id   83bcd8002b5ac409043fb6926442130e
#
_cell.length_a   1.000
_cell.length_b   1.000
_cell.length_c   1.000
_cell.angle_alpha   90.00
_cell.angle_beta   90.00
_cell.angle_gamma   90.00
#
_symmetry.space_group_name_H-M   'P 1'
#
loop_
_entity.id
_entity.type
_entity.pdbx_description
1 polymer ?
#
loop_
_entity_poly.entity_id
_entity_poly.type
_entity_poly.pdbx_seq_one_letter_code
_entity_poly.pdbx_strand_id
1 'polypeptide(L)'
;MTVYDSLGNSHQVMQYFVKRAADAAGNSVYDVYYSIDGQAMAPTTETAGVWGNPTQFTFNKAGVMTSATTVNLSFAAPGGGTTPADPLAVSVNYAGTTQYGSAYALKAVPDGYTSGEFRGINIGADGSLVAQYTNGETSIVGTIVLADFANLQGLQPVGNNAWKETATSGQPILGQPGSNGLSKVVGQATESSNVDMSKELVNMIIAQRTYQANSQTIKTQDEIMQVLMNLK
;
A
#
# COMPACT_ATOMS: atom_id res chain seq x y z
N MET A 1 11.79 25.02 -6.05
CA MET A 1 11.12 23.73 -5.85
C MET A 1 10.77 23.56 -4.38
N THR A 2 9.63 22.93 -4.10
CA THR A 2 9.23 22.67 -2.70
C THR A 2 9.79 21.33 -2.26
N VAL A 3 10.37 21.27 -1.07
CA VAL A 3 10.82 20.07 -0.38
C VAL A 3 10.19 20.01 1.01
N TYR A 4 10.18 18.85 1.64
CA TYR A 4 9.57 18.66 2.94
C TYR A 4 10.58 18.12 3.94
N ASP A 5 10.54 18.62 5.18
CA ASP A 5 11.37 18.15 6.26
C ASP A 5 10.81 16.86 6.92
N SER A 6 11.51 16.34 7.93
CA SER A 6 11.08 15.13 8.66
C SER A 6 9.78 15.30 9.45
N LEU A 7 9.32 16.52 9.64
CA LEU A 7 8.04 16.85 10.31
C LEU A 7 6.92 17.17 9.31
N GLY A 8 7.21 17.16 7.98
CA GLY A 8 6.27 17.46 6.92
C GLY A 8 6.06 18.96 6.66
N ASN A 9 6.94 19.84 7.21
CA ASN A 9 6.90 21.26 6.87
C ASN A 9 7.50 21.47 5.49
N SER A 10 6.91 22.38 4.73
CA SER A 10 7.37 22.72 3.39
C SER A 10 8.46 23.78 3.41
N HIS A 11 9.51 23.57 2.65
CA HIS A 11 10.63 24.49 2.45
C HIS A 11 10.81 24.82 0.98
N GLN A 12 11.20 26.06 0.67
CA GLN A 12 11.40 26.50 -0.70
C GLN A 12 12.89 26.46 -1.06
N VAL A 13 13.28 25.52 -1.91
CA VAL A 13 14.65 25.46 -2.47
C VAL A 13 14.68 26.25 -3.77
N MET A 14 15.56 27.27 -3.79
CA MET A 14 15.86 28.07 -4.97
C MET A 14 17.21 27.65 -5.55
N GLN A 15 17.34 27.74 -6.86
CA GLN A 15 18.55 27.41 -7.61
C GLN A 15 18.94 28.62 -8.44
N TYR A 16 20.21 29.01 -8.37
CA TYR A 16 20.75 30.14 -9.12
C TYR A 16 21.82 29.63 -10.08
N PHE A 17 21.59 29.80 -11.37
CA PHE A 17 22.52 29.39 -12.43
C PHE A 17 23.32 30.59 -12.90
N VAL A 18 24.62 30.53 -12.69
CA VAL A 18 25.56 31.59 -13.11
C VAL A 18 26.40 31.04 -14.25
N LYS A 19 26.26 31.61 -15.46
CA LYS A 19 27.06 31.23 -16.60
C LYS A 19 28.51 31.66 -16.44
N ARG A 20 29.43 30.76 -16.68
CA ARG A 20 30.89 31.02 -16.67
C ARG A 20 31.45 31.08 -18.07
N ALA A 21 32.71 31.47 -18.20
CA ALA A 21 33.45 31.31 -19.44
C ALA A 21 33.49 29.82 -19.83
N ALA A 22 33.49 29.56 -21.12
CA ALA A 22 33.61 28.18 -21.62
C ALA A 22 34.94 27.58 -21.17
N ASP A 23 34.94 26.26 -20.96
CA ASP A 23 36.19 25.55 -20.64
C ASP A 23 37.15 25.50 -21.84
N ALA A 24 38.35 24.96 -21.64
CA ALA A 24 39.37 24.84 -22.68
C ALA A 24 38.91 23.94 -23.88
N ALA A 25 37.94 23.09 -23.70
CA ALA A 25 37.31 22.23 -24.73
C ALA A 25 36.14 22.93 -25.46
N GLY A 26 35.76 24.14 -25.01
CA GLY A 26 34.65 24.92 -25.56
C GLY A 26 33.26 24.46 -25.10
N ASN A 27 33.20 23.78 -23.96
CA ASN A 27 31.92 23.42 -23.31
C ASN A 27 31.37 24.61 -22.52
N SER A 28 30.03 24.69 -22.42
CA SER A 28 29.37 25.69 -21.59
C SER A 28 29.41 25.25 -20.12
N VAL A 29 29.86 26.18 -19.24
CA VAL A 29 29.99 25.93 -17.80
C VAL A 29 29.02 26.83 -17.04
N TYR A 30 28.29 26.25 -16.09
CA TYR A 30 27.42 26.96 -15.18
C TYR A 30 27.78 26.59 -13.74
N ASP A 31 27.92 27.60 -12.90
CA ASP A 31 27.98 27.45 -11.45
C ASP A 31 26.55 27.51 -10.91
N VAL A 32 26.16 26.52 -10.13
CA VAL A 32 24.81 26.41 -9.55
C VAL A 32 24.91 26.56 -8.04
N TYR A 33 24.23 27.55 -7.53
CA TYR A 33 24.10 27.83 -6.10
C TYR A 33 22.68 27.46 -5.64
N TYR A 34 22.58 27.04 -4.41
CA TYR A 34 21.32 26.64 -3.81
C TYR A 34 21.01 27.49 -2.58
N SER A 35 19.73 27.79 -2.37
CA SER A 35 19.27 28.37 -1.11
C SER A 35 17.99 27.69 -0.69
N ILE A 36 17.76 27.59 0.62
CA ILE A 36 16.51 27.11 1.23
C ILE A 36 15.98 28.23 2.13
N ASP A 37 14.72 28.59 1.94
CA ASP A 37 14.05 29.67 2.68
C ASP A 37 14.87 30.97 2.78
N GLY A 38 15.63 31.29 1.72
CA GLY A 38 16.52 32.44 1.68
C GLY A 38 17.90 32.26 2.33
N GLN A 39 18.16 31.10 2.94
CA GLN A 39 19.48 30.78 3.47
C GLN A 39 20.31 29.98 2.45
N ALA A 40 21.61 30.28 2.34
CA ALA A 40 22.49 29.56 1.43
C ALA A 40 22.62 28.07 1.85
N MET A 41 22.48 27.15 0.90
CA MET A 41 22.79 25.73 1.07
C MET A 41 24.19 25.45 0.57
N ALA A 42 24.97 24.73 1.36
CA ALA A 42 26.25 24.18 0.91
C ALA A 42 26.04 22.74 0.40
N PRO A 43 26.77 22.29 -0.63
CA PRO A 43 26.96 20.86 -0.88
C PRO A 43 27.51 20.19 0.40
N THR A 44 27.24 18.89 0.57
CA THR A 44 27.46 18.11 1.81
C THR A 44 28.84 18.22 2.50
N THR A 45 29.77 18.96 1.94
CA THR A 45 31.16 19.12 2.44
C THR A 45 31.42 20.46 3.11
N GLU A 46 30.44 21.38 3.20
CA GLU A 46 30.70 22.75 3.67
C GLU A 46 29.75 23.27 4.75
N THR A 47 30.14 24.32 5.46
CA THR A 47 29.42 24.92 6.59
C THR A 47 28.11 25.61 6.12
N ALA A 48 27.00 25.31 6.75
CA ALA A 48 25.73 25.96 6.48
C ALA A 48 25.76 27.48 6.68
N GLY A 49 25.11 28.23 5.79
CA GLY A 49 24.97 29.69 5.90
C GLY A 49 26.00 30.51 5.12
N VAL A 50 26.98 29.87 4.48
CA VAL A 50 27.89 30.51 3.54
C VAL A 50 27.52 30.06 2.13
N TRP A 51 27.50 30.96 1.14
CA TRP A 51 27.44 30.60 -0.28
C TRP A 51 28.68 29.77 -0.59
N GLY A 52 28.58 28.46 -0.43
CA GLY A 52 29.68 27.53 -0.59
C GLY A 52 30.12 27.36 -2.05
N ASN A 53 31.08 26.47 -2.29
CA ASN A 53 31.51 26.18 -3.65
C ASN A 53 30.30 25.76 -4.52
N PRO A 54 30.12 26.44 -5.67
CA PRO A 54 29.03 26.09 -6.55
C PRO A 54 29.19 24.68 -7.12
N THR A 55 28.08 23.99 -7.32
CA THR A 55 28.10 22.78 -8.15
C THR A 55 28.29 23.20 -9.60
N GLN A 56 29.29 22.67 -10.28
CA GLN A 56 29.53 22.97 -11.69
C GLN A 56 28.76 22.03 -12.61
N PHE A 57 27.96 22.64 -13.50
CA PHE A 57 27.33 21.92 -14.61
C PHE A 57 28.02 22.26 -15.92
N THR A 58 28.44 21.22 -16.62
CA THR A 58 29.12 21.34 -17.90
C THR A 58 28.27 20.74 -19.00
N PHE A 59 28.08 21.48 -20.10
CA PHE A 59 27.32 21.03 -21.26
C PHE A 59 28.24 21.04 -22.48
N ASN A 60 28.22 19.96 -23.24
CA ASN A 60 28.99 19.87 -24.49
C ASN A 60 28.39 20.77 -25.61
N LYS A 61 29.03 20.83 -26.75
CA LYS A 61 28.59 21.63 -27.92
C LYS A 61 27.24 21.17 -28.49
N ALA A 62 26.79 19.95 -28.17
CA ALA A 62 25.47 19.44 -28.54
C ALA A 62 24.38 19.76 -27.48
N GLY A 63 24.72 20.52 -26.40
CA GLY A 63 23.80 20.89 -25.36
C GLY A 63 23.48 19.78 -24.34
N VAL A 64 24.25 18.69 -24.37
CA VAL A 64 24.05 17.57 -23.43
C VAL A 64 24.95 17.77 -22.22
N MET A 65 24.40 17.54 -21.03
CA MET A 65 25.13 17.62 -19.76
C MET A 65 26.19 16.51 -19.65
N THR A 66 27.41 16.89 -19.29
CA THR A 66 28.55 15.98 -19.14
C THR A 66 29.09 15.89 -17.71
N SER A 67 28.65 16.79 -16.83
CA SER A 67 28.95 16.74 -15.40
C SER A 67 28.08 15.72 -14.65
N ALA A 68 28.35 15.54 -13.36
CA ALA A 68 27.51 14.70 -12.48
C ALA A 68 26.04 15.16 -12.53
N THR A 69 25.14 14.20 -12.71
CA THR A 69 23.71 14.46 -12.83
C THR A 69 22.98 14.46 -11.49
N THR A 70 23.62 14.04 -10.41
CA THR A 70 23.04 14.02 -9.07
C THR A 70 23.81 14.96 -8.16
N VAL A 71 23.09 15.82 -7.45
CA VAL A 71 23.64 16.75 -6.47
C VAL A 71 22.98 16.46 -5.12
N ASN A 72 23.79 16.13 -4.13
CA ASN A 72 23.33 15.91 -2.77
C ASN A 72 23.53 17.21 -1.97
N LEU A 73 22.45 17.75 -1.46
CA LEU A 73 22.42 18.95 -0.64
C LEU A 73 22.10 18.54 0.80
N SER A 74 22.77 19.15 1.76
CA SER A 74 22.49 18.96 3.18
C SER A 74 22.23 20.30 3.83
N PHE A 75 21.18 20.38 4.63
CA PHE A 75 20.83 21.55 5.41
C PHE A 75 20.59 21.16 6.86
N ALA A 76 21.47 21.63 7.76
CA ALA A 76 21.54 21.14 9.13
C ALA A 76 20.35 21.55 10.01
N ALA A 77 19.66 22.65 9.68
CA ALA A 77 18.59 23.18 10.51
C ALA A 77 17.50 23.86 9.66
N PRO A 78 16.56 23.11 9.09
CA PRO A 78 15.40 23.70 8.42
C PRO A 78 14.67 24.66 9.39
N GLY A 79 14.35 25.89 8.92
CA GLY A 79 13.68 26.88 9.76
C GLY A 79 14.59 27.65 10.74
N GLY A 80 15.90 27.70 10.47
CA GLY A 80 16.85 28.55 11.22
C GLY A 80 17.25 28.04 12.60
N GLY A 81 17.20 26.73 12.84
CA GLY A 81 17.64 26.09 14.08
C GLY A 81 16.65 26.16 15.24
N THR A 82 15.43 26.63 15.02
CA THR A 82 14.35 26.67 16.02
C THR A 82 13.39 25.47 15.91
N THR A 83 13.44 24.71 14.83
CA THR A 83 12.62 23.52 14.62
C THR A 83 13.37 22.26 15.04
N PRO A 84 12.70 21.30 15.72
CA PRO A 84 13.31 20.03 16.10
C PRO A 84 13.40 19.03 14.93
N ALA A 85 13.27 19.48 13.70
CA ALA A 85 13.36 18.62 12.52
C ALA A 85 14.80 18.09 12.34
N ASP A 86 14.91 16.87 11.85
CA ASP A 86 16.20 16.29 11.45
C ASP A 86 16.86 17.10 10.33
N PRO A 87 18.20 17.05 10.19
CA PRO A 87 18.88 17.67 9.06
C PRO A 87 18.27 17.22 7.73
N LEU A 88 17.92 18.19 6.88
CA LEU A 88 17.32 17.93 5.59
C LEU A 88 18.39 17.55 4.57
N ALA A 89 18.34 16.32 4.08
CA ALA A 89 19.17 15.81 2.98
C ALA A 89 18.32 15.72 1.71
N VAL A 90 18.68 16.51 0.69
CA VAL A 90 17.97 16.55 -0.59
C VAL A 90 18.90 16.06 -1.69
N SER A 91 18.48 15.03 -2.42
CA SER A 91 19.18 14.54 -3.61
C SER A 91 18.47 15.04 -4.86
N VAL A 92 19.08 15.97 -5.57
CA VAL A 92 18.52 16.55 -6.79
C VAL A 92 19.10 15.85 -8.00
N ASN A 93 18.23 15.23 -8.82
CA ASN A 93 18.62 14.54 -10.04
C ASN A 93 18.37 15.42 -11.26
N TYR A 94 19.44 15.73 -11.98
CA TYR A 94 19.46 16.53 -13.22
C TYR A 94 19.57 15.67 -14.49
N ALA A 95 19.37 14.37 -14.41
CA ALA A 95 19.42 13.50 -15.60
C ALA A 95 18.43 13.99 -16.66
N GLY A 96 18.90 14.10 -17.90
CA GLY A 96 18.10 14.61 -19.02
C GLY A 96 18.06 16.13 -19.14
N THR A 97 18.79 16.87 -18.29
CA THR A 97 18.95 18.32 -18.44
C THR A 97 19.74 18.64 -19.70
N THR A 98 19.25 19.60 -20.48
CA THR A 98 19.86 20.04 -21.73
C THR A 98 20.01 21.56 -21.75
N GLN A 99 20.97 22.06 -22.53
CA GLN A 99 21.20 23.48 -22.70
C GLN A 99 21.01 23.85 -24.18
N TYR A 100 19.92 24.56 -24.47
CA TYR A 100 19.63 25.09 -25.80
C TYR A 100 19.27 26.58 -25.72
N GLY A 101 19.18 27.25 -26.87
CA GLY A 101 18.81 28.66 -26.96
C GLY A 101 17.31 28.95 -26.82
N SER A 102 16.61 28.17 -25.98
CA SER A 102 15.19 28.32 -25.66
C SER A 102 14.97 28.93 -24.28
N ALA A 103 13.75 29.33 -23.98
CA ALA A 103 13.37 29.78 -22.65
C ALA A 103 13.60 28.67 -21.60
N TYR A 104 14.01 29.07 -20.41
CA TYR A 104 14.21 28.15 -19.29
C TYR A 104 12.89 27.47 -18.91
N ALA A 105 12.91 26.17 -18.81
CA ALA A 105 11.80 25.37 -18.33
C ALA A 105 12.31 24.39 -17.25
N LEU A 106 11.68 24.40 -16.08
CA LEU A 106 11.98 23.49 -14.98
C LEU A 106 10.77 22.62 -14.70
N LYS A 107 10.94 21.31 -14.71
CA LYS A 107 9.98 20.36 -14.17
C LYS A 107 10.62 19.69 -12.95
N ALA A 108 10.20 20.11 -11.75
CA ALA A 108 10.60 19.46 -10.51
C ALA A 108 9.47 18.51 -10.05
N VAL A 109 9.84 17.30 -9.68
CA VAL A 109 8.93 16.30 -9.10
C VAL A 109 9.51 15.95 -7.72
N PRO A 110 8.97 16.52 -6.64
CA PRO A 110 9.38 16.16 -5.29
C PRO A 110 8.83 14.76 -4.95
N ASP A 111 9.58 13.99 -4.17
CA ASP A 111 9.18 12.71 -3.58
C ASP A 111 8.74 12.84 -2.12
N GLY A 112 8.95 14.00 -1.50
CA GLY A 112 8.46 14.32 -0.16
C GLY A 112 7.01 14.78 -0.14
N TYR A 113 6.37 14.70 1.01
CA TYR A 113 4.98 15.07 1.24
C TYR A 113 4.79 15.75 2.60
N THR A 114 3.67 16.47 2.73
CA THR A 114 3.26 17.08 4.02
C THR A 114 2.79 16.01 4.99
N SER A 115 2.77 16.34 6.29
CA SER A 115 2.09 15.51 7.29
C SER A 115 0.64 15.28 6.91
N GLY A 116 0.16 14.05 7.10
CA GLY A 116 -1.21 13.64 6.79
C GLY A 116 -1.87 12.95 7.98
N GLU A 117 -3.13 13.27 8.22
CA GLU A 117 -3.96 12.56 9.19
C GLU A 117 -4.53 11.28 8.57
N PHE A 118 -4.67 10.24 9.38
CA PHE A 118 -5.29 9.00 8.96
C PHE A 118 -6.76 9.24 8.56
N ARG A 119 -7.13 8.85 7.34
CA ARG A 119 -8.49 9.01 6.80
C ARG A 119 -9.29 7.71 6.85
N GLY A 120 -8.63 6.58 6.59
CA GLY A 120 -9.31 5.29 6.53
C GLY A 120 -8.43 4.18 5.96
N ILE A 121 -8.95 2.95 6.01
CA ILE A 121 -8.30 1.77 5.43
C ILE A 121 -9.12 1.30 4.24
N ASN A 122 -8.43 0.95 3.16
CA ASN A 122 -8.98 0.23 2.03
C ASN A 122 -8.34 -1.15 1.92
N ILE A 123 -9.10 -2.15 1.49
CA ILE A 123 -8.62 -3.52 1.31
C ILE A 123 -8.50 -3.78 -0.19
N GLY A 124 -7.28 -4.08 -0.62
CA GLY A 124 -6.99 -4.47 -2.00
C GLY A 124 -7.47 -5.88 -2.34
N ALA A 125 -7.62 -6.18 -3.62
CA ALA A 125 -7.99 -7.51 -4.10
C ALA A 125 -6.91 -8.58 -3.82
N ASP A 126 -5.68 -8.16 -3.59
CA ASP A 126 -4.54 -8.97 -3.15
C ASP A 126 -4.47 -9.15 -1.62
N GLY A 127 -5.46 -8.63 -0.90
CA GLY A 127 -5.53 -8.66 0.55
C GLY A 127 -4.68 -7.60 1.25
N SER A 128 -4.06 -6.66 0.55
CA SER A 128 -3.32 -5.57 1.15
C SER A 128 -4.25 -4.62 1.91
N LEU A 129 -3.88 -4.27 3.13
CA LEU A 129 -4.53 -3.25 3.95
C LEU A 129 -3.83 -1.92 3.68
N VAL A 130 -4.45 -1.06 2.89
CA VAL A 130 -3.90 0.22 2.48
C VAL A 130 -4.51 1.33 3.32
N ALA A 131 -3.70 1.93 4.19
CA ALA A 131 -4.07 3.15 4.92
C ALA A 131 -4.01 4.35 3.96
N GLN A 132 -5.03 5.19 4.01
CA GLN A 132 -5.12 6.43 3.26
C GLN A 132 -4.99 7.61 4.21
N TYR A 133 -4.24 8.63 3.79
CA TYR A 133 -4.00 9.85 4.56
C TYR A 133 -4.58 11.07 3.86
N THR A 134 -4.80 12.15 4.62
CA THR A 134 -5.39 13.41 4.10
C THR A 134 -4.48 14.14 3.12
N ASN A 135 -3.17 13.88 3.15
CA ASN A 135 -2.18 14.39 2.21
C ASN A 135 -2.19 13.69 0.84
N GLY A 136 -3.05 12.66 0.66
CA GLY A 136 -3.14 11.86 -0.56
C GLY A 136 -2.20 10.65 -0.59
N GLU A 137 -1.31 10.53 0.39
CA GLU A 137 -0.40 9.38 0.49
C GLU A 137 -1.14 8.12 0.96
N THR A 138 -0.60 6.97 0.56
CA THR A 138 -1.10 5.66 0.94
C THR A 138 0.04 4.79 1.45
N SER A 139 -0.22 4.04 2.52
CA SER A 139 0.77 3.12 3.11
C SER A 139 0.16 1.74 3.31
N ILE A 140 0.88 0.70 2.94
CA ILE A 140 0.48 -0.69 3.21
C ILE A 140 0.84 -1.00 4.66
N VAL A 141 -0.17 -1.14 5.51
CA VAL A 141 -0.01 -1.41 6.94
C VAL A 141 -0.05 -2.91 7.29
N GLY A 142 -0.49 -3.74 6.34
CA GLY A 142 -0.54 -5.19 6.53
C GLY A 142 -1.17 -5.90 5.34
N THR A 143 -1.26 -7.23 5.43
CA THR A 143 -1.93 -8.07 4.44
C THR A 143 -2.84 -9.08 5.12
N ILE A 144 -4.01 -9.34 4.52
CA ILE A 144 -4.90 -10.42 4.93
C ILE A 144 -4.33 -11.72 4.39
N VAL A 145 -4.28 -12.76 5.22
CA VAL A 145 -3.86 -14.10 4.84
C VAL A 145 -5.10 -14.99 4.72
N LEU A 146 -5.20 -15.76 3.66
CA LEU A 146 -6.21 -16.80 3.49
C LEU A 146 -5.63 -18.15 3.88
N ALA A 147 -6.49 -19.00 4.43
CA ALA A 147 -6.16 -20.39 4.76
C ALA A 147 -6.99 -21.33 3.88
N ASP A 148 -6.34 -22.27 3.23
CA ASP A 148 -6.97 -23.39 2.53
C ASP A 148 -6.76 -24.68 3.31
N PHE A 149 -7.73 -25.60 3.21
CA PHE A 149 -7.69 -26.88 3.90
C PHE A 149 -7.96 -28.01 2.91
N ALA A 150 -7.22 -29.09 3.05
CA ALA A 150 -7.38 -30.28 2.19
C ALA A 150 -8.80 -30.87 2.30
N ASN A 151 -9.45 -30.77 3.45
CA ASN A 151 -10.82 -31.23 3.68
C ASN A 151 -11.62 -30.18 4.47
N LEU A 152 -12.37 -29.34 3.76
CA LEU A 152 -13.24 -28.30 4.34
C LEU A 152 -14.36 -28.88 5.23
N GLN A 153 -14.85 -30.10 4.92
CA GLN A 153 -15.91 -30.77 5.69
C GLN A 153 -15.41 -31.27 7.06
N GLY A 154 -14.10 -31.37 7.22
CA GLY A 154 -13.48 -31.77 8.49
C GLY A 154 -13.31 -30.62 9.49
N LEU A 155 -13.63 -29.40 9.12
CA LEU A 155 -13.55 -28.23 10.00
C LEU A 155 -14.68 -28.26 11.04
N GLN A 156 -14.35 -27.91 12.30
CA GLN A 156 -15.31 -27.83 13.39
C GLN A 156 -15.79 -26.39 13.59
N PRO A 157 -17.10 -26.09 13.52
CA PRO A 157 -17.64 -24.77 13.83
C PRO A 157 -17.52 -24.49 15.33
N VAL A 158 -17.02 -23.29 15.69
CA VAL A 158 -16.88 -22.83 17.09
C VAL A 158 -17.78 -21.65 17.42
N GLY A 159 -18.69 -21.28 16.51
CA GLY A 159 -19.56 -20.12 16.64
C GLY A 159 -18.95 -18.82 16.10
N ASN A 160 -19.75 -17.75 16.04
CA ASN A 160 -19.34 -16.44 15.52
C ASN A 160 -18.71 -16.49 14.11
N ASN A 161 -19.20 -17.37 13.23
CA ASN A 161 -18.66 -17.62 11.89
C ASN A 161 -17.17 -18.05 11.89
N ALA A 162 -16.69 -18.59 12.99
CA ALA A 162 -15.33 -19.10 13.12
C ALA A 162 -15.30 -20.64 13.08
N TRP A 163 -14.21 -21.15 12.53
CA TRP A 163 -13.96 -22.58 12.34
C TRP A 163 -12.60 -22.96 12.95
N LYS A 164 -12.52 -24.14 13.51
CA LYS A 164 -11.30 -24.70 14.07
C LYS A 164 -10.83 -25.87 13.22
N GLU A 165 -9.53 -25.96 13.03
CA GLU A 165 -8.90 -27.12 12.39
C GLU A 165 -9.06 -28.38 13.24
N THR A 166 -9.12 -29.52 12.57
CA THR A 166 -9.17 -30.86 13.18
C THR A 166 -8.17 -31.77 12.50
N ALA A 167 -7.94 -32.94 13.07
CA ALA A 167 -7.10 -33.96 12.45
C ALA A 167 -7.62 -34.42 11.08
N THR A 168 -8.94 -34.28 10.84
CA THR A 168 -9.60 -34.67 9.58
C THR A 168 -9.59 -33.55 8.54
N SER A 169 -9.48 -32.28 8.95
CA SER A 169 -9.39 -31.15 8.00
C SER A 169 -7.99 -31.01 7.40
N GLY A 170 -6.98 -31.51 8.10
CA GLY A 170 -5.57 -31.27 7.79
C GLY A 170 -5.07 -29.91 8.30
N GLN A 171 -3.79 -29.64 8.11
CA GLN A 171 -3.13 -28.39 8.46
C GLN A 171 -3.55 -27.28 7.49
N PRO A 172 -3.68 -26.02 7.95
CA PRO A 172 -3.98 -24.89 7.10
C PRO A 172 -2.82 -24.58 6.14
N ILE A 173 -3.13 -24.44 4.87
CA ILE A 173 -2.21 -23.94 3.85
C ILE A 173 -2.45 -22.42 3.75
N LEU A 174 -1.50 -21.64 4.30
CA LEU A 174 -1.61 -20.18 4.31
C LEU A 174 -1.07 -19.58 3.02
N GLY A 175 -1.78 -18.57 2.50
CA GLY A 175 -1.36 -17.87 1.29
C GLY A 175 -1.98 -16.47 1.17
N GLN A 176 -1.40 -15.67 0.28
CA GLN A 176 -1.96 -14.38 -0.05
C GLN A 176 -3.15 -14.54 -1.01
N PRO A 177 -4.19 -13.70 -0.89
CA PRO A 177 -5.32 -13.70 -1.82
C PRO A 177 -4.88 -13.57 -3.27
N GLY A 178 -5.46 -14.38 -4.15
CA GLY A 178 -5.14 -14.41 -5.57
C GLY A 178 -3.85 -15.15 -5.95
N SER A 179 -3.12 -15.72 -4.98
CA SER A 179 -1.95 -16.58 -5.21
C SER A 179 -2.28 -18.06 -4.99
N ASN A 180 -1.52 -18.96 -5.61
CA ASN A 180 -1.61 -20.42 -5.42
C ASN A 180 -3.03 -21.02 -5.51
N GLY A 181 -3.88 -20.46 -6.38
CA GLY A 181 -5.27 -20.92 -6.52
C GLY A 181 -6.24 -20.38 -5.47
N LEU A 182 -5.77 -19.55 -4.52
CA LEU A 182 -6.63 -18.88 -3.55
C LEU A 182 -7.45 -17.77 -4.20
N SER A 183 -8.67 -17.58 -3.74
CA SER A 183 -9.57 -16.55 -4.23
C SER A 183 -9.09 -15.14 -3.88
N LYS A 184 -9.54 -14.13 -4.65
CA LYS A 184 -9.30 -12.72 -4.35
C LYS A 184 -10.24 -12.26 -3.23
N VAL A 185 -9.79 -11.26 -2.47
CA VAL A 185 -10.61 -10.60 -1.45
C VAL A 185 -11.37 -9.44 -2.10
N VAL A 186 -12.61 -9.24 -1.69
CA VAL A 186 -13.40 -8.05 -2.04
C VAL A 186 -13.50 -7.18 -0.79
N GLY A 187 -12.87 -6.02 -0.84
CA GLY A 187 -12.93 -5.05 0.26
C GLY A 187 -14.32 -4.40 0.37
N GLN A 188 -14.63 -3.88 1.55
CA GLN A 188 -15.86 -3.12 1.85
C GLN A 188 -17.16 -3.88 1.57
N ALA A 189 -17.11 -5.19 1.53
CA ALA A 189 -18.26 -6.06 1.30
C ALA A 189 -18.29 -7.18 2.36
N THR A 190 -19.49 -7.63 2.70
CA THR A 190 -19.70 -8.81 3.53
C THR A 190 -20.36 -9.88 2.68
N GLU A 191 -19.95 -11.12 2.87
CA GLU A 191 -20.54 -12.25 2.17
C GLU A 191 -21.98 -12.51 2.68
N SER A 192 -22.92 -12.64 1.75
CA SER A 192 -24.29 -13.01 2.09
C SER A 192 -24.39 -14.52 2.35
N SER A 193 -25.33 -14.93 3.23
CA SER A 193 -25.61 -16.34 3.45
C SER A 193 -26.13 -17.00 2.17
N ASN A 194 -25.62 -18.18 1.86
CA ASN A 194 -26.14 -19.05 0.79
C ASN A 194 -27.25 -19.99 1.27
N VAL A 195 -27.66 -19.89 2.54
CA VAL A 195 -28.74 -20.68 3.13
C VAL A 195 -30.07 -19.91 3.00
N ASP A 196 -31.02 -20.49 2.30
CA ASP A 196 -32.41 -19.98 2.22
C ASP A 196 -33.23 -20.59 3.37
N MET A 197 -33.56 -19.74 4.35
CA MET A 197 -34.37 -20.16 5.51
C MET A 197 -35.73 -20.75 5.12
N SER A 198 -36.37 -20.22 4.06
CA SER A 198 -37.67 -20.70 3.62
C SER A 198 -37.58 -22.13 3.07
N LYS A 199 -36.56 -22.39 2.26
CA LYS A 199 -36.26 -23.71 1.72
C LYS A 199 -35.95 -24.72 2.83
N GLU A 200 -35.14 -24.34 3.83
CA GLU A 200 -34.82 -25.24 4.94
C GLU A 200 -36.02 -25.53 5.84
N LEU A 201 -36.91 -24.54 6.05
CA LEU A 201 -38.17 -24.78 6.76
C LEU A 201 -39.07 -25.76 6.01
N VAL A 202 -39.18 -25.66 4.69
CA VAL A 202 -39.93 -26.61 3.88
C VAL A 202 -39.32 -28.00 3.97
N ASN A 203 -38.01 -28.12 3.86
CA ASN A 203 -37.29 -29.39 4.02
C ASN A 203 -37.54 -30.00 5.40
N MET A 204 -37.56 -29.20 6.46
CA MET A 204 -37.87 -29.66 7.81
C MET A 204 -39.32 -30.18 7.92
N ILE A 205 -40.29 -29.47 7.32
CA ILE A 205 -41.70 -29.93 7.32
C ILE A 205 -41.83 -31.25 6.57
N ILE A 206 -41.16 -31.40 5.42
CA ILE A 206 -41.14 -32.66 4.67
C ILE A 206 -40.54 -33.80 5.51
N ALA A 207 -39.39 -33.55 6.15
CA ALA A 207 -38.75 -34.53 7.03
C ALA A 207 -39.66 -34.96 8.19
N GLN A 208 -40.35 -33.99 8.85
CA GLN A 208 -41.31 -34.26 9.92
C GLN A 208 -42.49 -35.12 9.44
N ARG A 209 -43.07 -34.79 8.26
CA ARG A 209 -44.12 -35.57 7.67
C ARG A 209 -43.70 -36.99 7.32
N THR A 210 -42.50 -37.14 6.76
CA THR A 210 -41.92 -38.46 6.44
C THR A 210 -41.71 -39.30 7.69
N TYR A 211 -41.19 -38.66 8.78
CA TYR A 211 -41.04 -39.36 10.05
C TYR A 211 -42.41 -39.80 10.64
N GLN A 212 -43.41 -38.92 10.59
CA GLN A 212 -44.79 -39.27 11.05
C GLN A 212 -45.39 -40.41 10.22
N ALA A 213 -45.22 -40.36 8.90
CA ALA A 213 -45.70 -41.44 8.01
C ALA A 213 -45.02 -42.79 8.33
N ASN A 214 -43.72 -42.79 8.49
CA ASN A 214 -42.98 -44.00 8.86
C ASN A 214 -43.39 -44.53 10.24
N SER A 215 -43.60 -43.64 11.21
CA SER A 215 -44.08 -44.00 12.54
C SER A 215 -45.50 -44.61 12.50
N GLN A 216 -46.39 -44.08 11.65
CA GLN A 216 -47.71 -44.65 11.45
C GLN A 216 -47.65 -46.02 10.76
N THR A 217 -46.75 -46.20 9.79
CA THR A 217 -46.54 -47.50 9.12
C THR A 217 -46.08 -48.57 10.12
N ILE A 218 -45.17 -48.22 11.05
CA ILE A 218 -44.73 -49.14 12.12
C ILE A 218 -45.91 -49.54 13.02
N LYS A 219 -46.75 -48.57 13.44
CA LYS A 219 -47.94 -48.85 14.28
C LYS A 219 -48.92 -49.77 13.60
N THR A 220 -49.23 -49.53 12.31
CA THR A 220 -50.11 -50.41 11.58
C THR A 220 -49.53 -51.82 11.41
N GLN A 221 -48.22 -51.94 11.30
CA GLN A 221 -47.54 -53.22 11.23
C GLN A 221 -47.63 -53.98 12.55
N ASP A 222 -47.48 -53.29 13.68
CA ASP A 222 -47.66 -53.86 15.01
C ASP A 222 -49.10 -54.32 15.24
N GLU A 223 -50.10 -53.53 14.82
CA GLU A 223 -51.51 -53.91 14.86
C GLU A 223 -51.78 -55.15 14.05
N ILE A 224 -51.28 -55.29 12.82
CA ILE A 224 -51.41 -56.51 11.98
C ILE A 224 -50.73 -57.71 12.68
N MET A 225 -49.54 -57.52 13.27
CA MET A 225 -48.87 -58.62 14.02
C MET A 225 -49.71 -59.06 15.22
N GLN A 226 -50.34 -58.14 15.94
CA GLN A 226 -51.22 -58.48 17.06
C GLN A 226 -52.49 -59.27 16.60
N VAL A 227 -53.07 -58.82 15.50
CA VAL A 227 -54.26 -59.56 14.92
C VAL A 227 -53.82 -60.97 14.49
N LEU A 228 -52.66 -61.15 13.88
CA LEU A 228 -52.12 -62.48 13.49
C LEU A 228 -51.83 -63.38 14.70
N MET A 229 -51.37 -62.80 15.80
CA MET A 229 -51.16 -63.56 17.02
C MET A 229 -52.46 -63.99 17.73
N ASN A 230 -53.52 -63.18 17.59
CA ASN A 230 -54.83 -63.50 18.18
C ASN A 230 -55.68 -64.47 17.33
N LEU A 231 -55.23 -64.78 16.12
CA LEU A 231 -55.89 -65.78 15.22
C LEU A 231 -55.40 -67.23 15.45
N LYS A 232 -54.52 -67.43 16.38
CA LYS A 232 -54.00 -68.75 16.80
C LYS A 232 -54.52 -69.10 18.20
#